data_7de420cf92ec65d18d807a6978d9bcfd
#
_entry.id   7de420cf92ec65d18d807a6978d9bcfd
#
_cell.length_a   1.000
_cell.length_b   1.000
_cell.length_c   1.000
_cell.angle_alpha   90.00
_cell.angle_beta   90.00
_cell.angle_gamma   90.00
#
_symmetry.space_group_name_H-M   'P 1'
#
loop_
_entity.id
_entity.type
_entity.pdbx_description
1 polymer ?
#
loop_
_entity_poly.entity_id
_entity_poly.type
_entity_poly.pdbx_seq_one_letter_code
_entity_poly.pdbx_strand_id
1 'polypeptide(L)'
;AEFTVPQTLISPVPVQLDLTSTQNVVFSWKGGGAADGGILLYEVLFDKEDGDFSAPIYKTPSDLGAEPQLTMTHVMLNKLARLSGIKTGQTGTLKWTVKASRGGVVKEAAATGEVTLTRPEGLELPEQLYLFGTASENGAAGQPFRIASDGIYVVYTTLKADGNIYFAGGV
;
A
#
# COMPACT_ATOMS: atom_id res chain seq x y z
N ALA A 1 31.64 -5.17 -0.25
CA ALA A 1 31.57 -5.23 1.23
C ALA A 1 30.63 -6.35 1.63
N GLU A 2 31.12 -7.27 2.45
CA GLU A 2 30.29 -8.37 2.93
C GLU A 2 29.32 -7.88 4.00
N PHE A 3 28.08 -8.32 3.89
CA PHE A 3 27.04 -8.11 4.89
C PHE A 3 26.08 -9.31 4.92
N THR A 4 25.49 -9.53 6.07
CA THR A 4 24.43 -10.52 6.29
C THR A 4 23.05 -9.85 6.24
N VAL A 5 22.04 -10.63 5.87
CA VAL A 5 20.65 -10.17 5.78
C VAL A 5 19.91 -10.31 7.11
N PRO A 6 18.79 -9.63 7.33
CA PRO A 6 17.91 -9.90 8.44
C PRO A 6 17.51 -11.38 8.52
N GLN A 7 17.56 -11.93 9.73
CA GLN A 7 17.29 -13.35 9.98
C GLN A 7 15.88 -13.58 10.52
N THR A 8 15.35 -12.61 11.26
CA THR A 8 14.05 -12.72 11.91
C THR A 8 13.22 -11.51 11.58
N LEU A 9 12.04 -11.72 11.02
CA LEU A 9 11.03 -10.68 10.80
C LEU A 9 10.00 -10.75 11.94
N ILE A 10 9.62 -9.59 12.47
CA ILE A 10 8.68 -9.44 13.58
C ILE A 10 7.48 -8.67 13.05
N SER A 11 6.42 -9.42 12.74
CA SER A 11 5.15 -8.85 12.30
C SER A 11 4.38 -8.23 13.47
N PRO A 12 3.61 -7.16 13.22
CA PRO A 12 2.65 -6.69 14.20
C PRO A 12 1.59 -7.79 14.49
N VAL A 13 0.96 -7.71 15.65
CA VAL A 13 -0.24 -8.52 15.94
C VAL A 13 -1.34 -8.20 14.93
N PRO A 14 -2.35 -9.05 14.74
CA PRO A 14 -3.48 -8.76 13.85
C PRO A 14 -4.05 -7.36 14.10
N VAL A 15 -4.20 -6.59 13.04
CA VAL A 15 -4.60 -5.17 13.10
C VAL A 15 -6.04 -5.01 12.65
N GLN A 16 -6.88 -4.50 13.54
CA GLN A 16 -8.17 -3.92 13.16
C GLN A 16 -7.91 -2.50 12.67
N LEU A 17 -8.05 -2.29 11.37
CA LEU A 17 -7.78 -0.99 10.77
C LEU A 17 -8.86 0.02 11.14
N ASP A 18 -8.42 1.22 11.52
CA ASP A 18 -9.25 2.37 11.87
C ASP A 18 -8.68 3.61 11.19
N LEU A 19 -9.39 4.16 10.21
CA LEU A 19 -8.94 5.29 9.40
C LEU A 19 -8.88 6.61 10.19
N THR A 20 -9.45 6.64 11.38
CA THR A 20 -9.38 7.79 12.29
C THR A 20 -8.26 7.67 13.32
N SER A 21 -7.61 6.51 13.40
CA SER A 21 -6.53 6.25 14.35
C SER A 21 -5.29 7.07 14.01
N THR A 22 -4.69 7.65 15.04
CA THR A 22 -3.36 8.29 14.97
C THR A 22 -2.23 7.36 15.41
N GLN A 23 -2.57 6.14 15.81
CA GLN A 23 -1.58 5.14 16.19
C GLN A 23 -0.90 4.57 14.95
N ASN A 24 0.36 4.21 15.11
CA ASN A 24 1.15 3.57 14.07
C ASN A 24 1.27 2.07 14.31
N VAL A 25 1.49 1.35 13.22
CA VAL A 25 1.77 -0.08 13.20
C VAL A 25 3.22 -0.26 12.80
N VAL A 26 3.98 -1.03 13.58
CA VAL A 26 5.41 -1.21 13.39
C VAL A 26 5.73 -2.62 12.94
N PHE A 27 6.46 -2.72 11.86
CA PHE A 27 7.13 -3.92 11.36
C PHE A 27 8.61 -3.80 11.73
N SER A 28 9.21 -4.83 12.26
CA SER A 28 10.61 -4.78 12.63
C SER A 28 11.34 -6.08 12.29
N TRP A 29 12.65 -6.04 12.31
CA TRP A 29 13.48 -7.21 12.06
C TRP A 29 14.75 -7.18 12.88
N LYS A 30 15.34 -8.36 13.01
CA LYS A 30 16.58 -8.57 13.73
C LYS A 30 17.57 -9.39 12.91
N GLY A 31 18.81 -9.25 13.26
CA GLY A 31 19.92 -9.90 12.56
C GLY A 31 20.28 -9.13 11.27
N GLY A 32 21.35 -9.57 10.69
CA GLY A 32 21.98 -8.86 9.58
C GLY A 32 22.91 -7.75 10.08
N GLY A 33 23.78 -7.32 9.22
CA GLY A 33 24.76 -6.29 9.48
C GLY A 33 26.00 -6.43 8.63
N ALA A 34 26.78 -5.37 8.54
CA ALA A 34 28.06 -5.37 7.89
C ALA A 34 29.17 -5.70 8.88
N ALA A 35 30.13 -6.55 8.50
CA ALA A 35 31.21 -7.00 9.36
C ALA A 35 32.12 -5.83 9.83
N ASP A 36 32.15 -4.75 9.08
CA ASP A 36 32.90 -3.53 9.39
C ASP A 36 32.06 -2.44 10.12
N GLY A 37 30.84 -2.81 10.58
CA GLY A 37 29.93 -1.88 11.26
C GLY A 37 29.29 -0.83 10.33
N GLY A 38 29.44 -0.96 9.03
CA GLY A 38 28.87 0.00 8.07
C GLY A 38 27.36 -0.10 7.98
N ILE A 39 26.73 1.01 7.56
CA ILE A 39 25.28 1.14 7.44
C ILE A 39 24.76 0.27 6.28
N LEU A 40 23.66 -0.43 6.53
CA LEU A 40 22.82 -1.06 5.51
C LEU A 40 21.59 -0.19 5.25
N LEU A 41 21.17 -0.15 4.00
CA LEU A 41 19.87 0.42 3.63
C LEU A 41 18.87 -0.71 3.49
N TYR A 42 17.65 -0.47 3.94
CA TYR A 42 16.57 -1.46 3.89
C TYR A 42 15.39 -0.97 3.03
N GLU A 43 14.85 -1.87 2.26
CA GLU A 43 13.58 -1.70 1.53
C GLU A 43 12.63 -2.81 1.96
N VAL A 44 11.43 -2.44 2.37
CA VAL A 44 10.37 -3.38 2.77
C VAL A 44 9.42 -3.59 1.61
N LEU A 45 9.12 -4.84 1.31
CA LEU A 45 8.24 -5.25 0.23
C LEU A 45 6.99 -5.91 0.84
N PHE A 46 5.83 -5.55 0.29
CA PHE A 46 4.55 -6.18 0.61
C PHE A 46 3.97 -6.84 -0.64
N ASP A 47 3.39 -7.99 -0.44
CA ASP A 47 2.72 -8.74 -1.50
C ASP A 47 1.45 -9.41 -0.99
N LYS A 48 0.66 -9.96 -1.91
CA LYS A 48 -0.49 -10.79 -1.58
C LYS A 48 -0.03 -12.03 -0.83
N GLU A 49 -0.97 -12.68 -0.12
CA GLU A 49 -0.69 -13.91 0.63
C GLU A 49 -0.07 -15.02 -0.23
N ASP A 50 -0.48 -15.13 -1.49
CA ASP A 50 0.04 -16.09 -2.47
C ASP A 50 1.18 -15.52 -3.36
N GLY A 51 1.61 -14.30 -3.14
CA GLY A 51 2.66 -13.64 -3.90
C GLY A 51 4.06 -14.17 -3.61
N ASP A 52 5.00 -13.91 -4.51
CA ASP A 52 6.40 -14.34 -4.44
C ASP A 52 7.40 -13.17 -4.46
N PHE A 53 6.89 -11.95 -4.30
CA PHE A 53 7.64 -10.69 -4.36
C PHE A 53 8.31 -10.36 -5.71
N SER A 54 8.01 -11.10 -6.76
CA SER A 54 8.47 -10.76 -8.12
C SER A 54 7.80 -9.49 -8.65
N ALA A 55 6.55 -9.26 -8.24
CA ALA A 55 5.77 -8.06 -8.54
C ALA A 55 5.03 -7.58 -7.28
N PRO A 56 5.74 -7.07 -6.27
CA PRO A 56 5.15 -6.71 -4.99
C PRO A 56 4.12 -5.59 -5.17
N ILE A 57 3.02 -5.66 -4.40
CA ILE A 57 1.97 -4.62 -4.44
C ILE A 57 2.45 -3.27 -3.90
N TYR A 58 3.45 -3.28 -3.04
CA TYR A 58 4.04 -2.07 -2.49
C TYR A 58 5.47 -2.31 -2.02
N LYS A 59 6.30 -1.30 -2.16
CA LYS A 59 7.66 -1.28 -1.61
C LYS A 59 8.01 0.12 -1.11
N THR A 60 8.74 0.17 -0.01
CA THR A 60 9.13 1.42 0.63
C THR A 60 10.44 1.26 1.38
N PRO A 61 11.28 2.29 1.46
CA PRO A 61 12.40 2.30 2.40
C PRO A 61 11.92 2.07 3.84
N SER A 62 12.77 1.49 4.68
CA SER A 62 12.56 1.47 6.13
C SER A 62 12.58 2.87 6.72
N ASP A 63 12.26 3.00 8.00
CA ASP A 63 12.35 4.28 8.70
C ASP A 63 13.77 4.83 8.56
N LEU A 64 13.86 6.10 8.13
CA LEU A 64 15.13 6.77 7.78
C LEU A 64 16.00 6.02 6.76
N GLY A 65 15.45 5.01 6.08
CA GLY A 65 16.15 4.20 5.09
C GLY A 65 17.13 3.16 5.65
N ALA A 66 17.49 3.24 6.90
CA ALA A 66 18.51 2.40 7.55
C ALA A 66 18.08 1.80 8.89
N GLU A 67 16.97 2.26 9.46
CA GLU A 67 16.45 1.69 10.70
C GLU A 67 15.90 0.28 10.47
N PRO A 68 16.11 -0.67 11.41
CA PRO A 68 15.62 -2.04 11.28
C PRO A 68 14.13 -2.14 11.62
N GLN A 69 13.35 -1.19 11.16
CA GLN A 69 11.90 -1.11 11.33
C GLN A 69 11.24 -0.29 10.23
N LEU A 70 9.95 -0.50 10.07
CA LEU A 70 9.06 0.31 9.24
C LEU A 70 7.81 0.67 10.04
N THR A 71 7.54 1.95 10.13
CA THR A 71 6.36 2.51 10.77
C THR A 71 5.33 2.85 9.73
N MET A 72 4.12 2.30 9.86
CA MET A 72 3.01 2.53 8.93
C MET A 72 1.76 3.03 9.63
N THR A 73 1.01 3.87 8.94
CA THR A 73 -0.30 4.35 9.40
C THR A 73 -1.41 3.34 9.07
N HIS A 74 -2.53 3.40 9.79
CA HIS A 74 -3.73 2.64 9.47
C HIS A 74 -4.26 2.95 8.07
N VAL A 75 -4.21 4.21 7.64
CA VAL A 75 -4.64 4.64 6.30
C VAL A 75 -3.80 3.97 5.21
N MET A 76 -2.47 3.92 5.36
CA MET A 76 -1.60 3.27 4.39
C MET A 76 -1.82 1.76 4.37
N LEU A 77 -1.95 1.11 5.51
CA LEU A 77 -2.24 -0.33 5.59
C LEU A 77 -3.60 -0.67 4.98
N ASN A 78 -4.62 0.18 5.15
CA ASN A 78 -5.91 0.00 4.49
C ASN A 78 -5.80 0.06 2.96
N LYS A 79 -4.97 0.96 2.44
CA LYS A 79 -4.67 1.03 1.00
C LYS A 79 -3.99 -0.26 0.52
N LEU A 80 -3.01 -0.78 1.24
CA LEU A 80 -2.36 -2.05 0.90
C LEU A 80 -3.34 -3.22 0.94
N ALA A 81 -4.19 -3.29 1.97
CA ALA A 81 -5.23 -4.30 2.07
C ALA A 81 -6.18 -4.27 0.86
N ARG A 82 -6.62 -3.08 0.44
CA ARG A 82 -7.43 -2.91 -0.76
C ARG A 82 -6.70 -3.38 -2.02
N LEU A 83 -5.45 -2.99 -2.22
CA LEU A 83 -4.64 -3.40 -3.37
C LEU A 83 -4.40 -4.91 -3.42
N SER A 84 -4.41 -5.58 -2.28
CA SER A 84 -4.31 -7.05 -2.18
C SER A 84 -5.63 -7.77 -2.47
N GLY A 85 -6.75 -7.05 -2.57
CA GLY A 85 -8.08 -7.61 -2.81
C GLY A 85 -8.92 -7.87 -1.56
N ILE A 86 -8.47 -7.45 -0.37
CA ILE A 86 -9.26 -7.51 0.86
C ILE A 86 -10.33 -6.42 0.78
N LYS A 87 -11.60 -6.81 0.81
CA LYS A 87 -12.73 -5.88 0.74
C LYS A 87 -13.03 -5.25 2.10
N THR A 88 -13.81 -4.16 2.11
CA THR A 88 -14.30 -3.52 3.35
C THR A 88 -15.01 -4.53 4.24
N GLY A 89 -14.81 -4.44 5.55
CA GLY A 89 -15.34 -5.37 6.55
C GLY A 89 -14.68 -6.74 6.55
N GLN A 90 -13.77 -7.04 5.64
CA GLN A 90 -13.11 -8.35 5.57
C GLN A 90 -11.73 -8.35 6.22
N THR A 91 -11.34 -9.54 6.64
CA THR A 91 -9.99 -9.85 7.14
C THR A 91 -9.21 -10.62 6.09
N GLY A 92 -7.95 -10.29 5.92
CA GLY A 92 -7.04 -10.99 5.03
C GLY A 92 -5.59 -10.85 5.48
N THR A 93 -4.70 -11.54 4.79
CA THR A 93 -3.28 -11.63 5.10
C THR A 93 -2.45 -11.06 3.97
N LEU A 94 -1.43 -10.28 4.31
CA LEU A 94 -0.37 -9.85 3.41
C LEU A 94 0.94 -10.53 3.82
N LYS A 95 1.76 -10.85 2.84
CA LYS A 95 3.17 -11.19 3.05
C LYS A 95 4.03 -9.94 3.01
N TRP A 96 5.13 -9.97 3.74
CA TRP A 96 6.14 -8.94 3.66
C TRP A 96 7.55 -9.51 3.82
N THR A 97 8.53 -8.83 3.27
CA THR A 97 9.94 -9.17 3.41
C THR A 97 10.81 -7.91 3.35
N VAL A 98 12.09 -8.07 3.59
CA VAL A 98 13.05 -6.97 3.61
C VAL A 98 14.19 -7.27 2.66
N LYS A 99 14.57 -6.29 1.86
CA LYS A 99 15.83 -6.27 1.11
C LYS A 99 16.84 -5.38 1.84
N ALA A 100 18.03 -5.89 2.03
CA ALA A 100 19.15 -5.11 2.53
C ALA A 100 20.10 -4.79 1.40
N SER A 101 20.63 -3.58 1.37
CA SER A 101 21.55 -3.15 0.33
C SER A 101 22.74 -2.36 0.87
N ARG A 102 23.88 -2.52 0.20
CA ARG A 102 25.10 -1.78 0.48
C ARG A 102 26.03 -1.77 -0.73
N GLY A 103 26.47 -0.58 -1.12
CA GLY A 103 27.46 -0.43 -2.20
C GLY A 103 27.03 -1.06 -3.52
N GLY A 104 25.74 -0.99 -3.87
CA GLY A 104 25.19 -1.55 -5.09
C GLY A 104 24.86 -3.06 -5.03
N VAL A 105 25.21 -3.74 -3.93
CA VAL A 105 24.80 -5.13 -3.69
C VAL A 105 23.49 -5.15 -2.93
N VAL A 106 22.52 -5.95 -3.40
CA VAL A 106 21.19 -6.14 -2.78
C VAL A 106 21.03 -7.61 -2.43
N LYS A 107 20.56 -7.88 -1.22
CA LYS A 107 20.23 -9.24 -0.75
C LYS A 107 18.86 -9.22 -0.10
N GLU A 108 18.11 -10.30 -0.25
CA GLU A 108 16.81 -10.48 0.42
C GLU A 108 16.97 -11.07 1.81
N ALA A 109 16.05 -10.76 2.72
CA ALA A 109 16.00 -11.39 4.03
C ALA A 109 15.86 -12.92 3.90
N ALA A 110 16.34 -13.64 4.91
CA ALA A 110 16.25 -15.10 4.92
C ALA A 110 14.83 -15.63 5.20
N ALA A 111 13.92 -14.76 5.64
CA ALA A 111 12.56 -15.10 6.03
C ALA A 111 11.53 -14.15 5.41
N THR A 112 10.29 -14.61 5.36
CA THR A 112 9.11 -13.78 5.07
C THR A 112 8.25 -13.67 6.32
N GLY A 113 7.57 -12.54 6.48
CA GLY A 113 6.57 -12.31 7.52
C GLY A 113 5.17 -12.26 6.94
N GLU A 114 4.19 -12.40 7.79
CA GLU A 114 2.78 -12.22 7.46
C GLU A 114 2.16 -11.21 8.40
N VAL A 115 1.21 -10.43 7.91
CA VAL A 115 0.40 -9.52 8.70
C VAL A 115 -1.06 -9.72 8.36
N THR A 116 -1.89 -9.87 9.38
CA THR A 116 -3.33 -10.00 9.25
C THR A 116 -3.99 -8.65 9.46
N LEU A 117 -4.77 -8.20 8.49
CA LEU A 117 -5.45 -6.92 8.49
C LEU A 117 -6.96 -7.11 8.34
N THR A 118 -7.73 -6.43 9.18
CA THR A 118 -9.18 -6.33 9.02
C THR A 118 -9.52 -4.91 8.58
N ARG A 119 -10.14 -4.76 7.42
CA ARG A 119 -10.59 -3.45 6.92
C ARG A 119 -11.87 -3.00 7.63
N PRO A 120 -12.02 -1.69 7.89
CA PRO A 120 -13.26 -1.18 8.46
C PRO A 120 -14.44 -1.41 7.49
N GLU A 121 -15.64 -1.48 8.05
CA GLU A 121 -16.87 -1.45 7.27
C GLU A 121 -16.97 -0.12 6.49
N GLY A 122 -17.62 -0.14 5.33
CA GLY A 122 -17.80 1.06 4.52
C GLY A 122 -18.12 0.74 3.06
N LEU A 123 -18.20 1.77 2.25
CA LEU A 123 -18.35 1.62 0.81
C LEU A 123 -17.02 1.26 0.17
N GLU A 124 -17.05 0.29 -0.74
CA GLU A 124 -15.91 0.08 -1.62
C GLU A 124 -15.77 1.27 -2.58
N LEU A 125 -14.60 1.86 -2.59
CA LEU A 125 -14.30 2.93 -3.53
C LEU A 125 -14.01 2.34 -4.91
N PRO A 126 -14.60 2.84 -5.98
CA PRO A 126 -14.30 2.35 -7.32
C PRO A 126 -12.84 2.66 -7.68
N GLU A 127 -12.19 1.75 -8.39
CA GLU A 127 -10.85 1.99 -8.93
C GLU A 127 -10.83 3.14 -9.94
N GLN A 128 -11.95 3.31 -10.65
CA GLN A 128 -12.15 4.36 -11.63
C GLN A 128 -13.57 4.93 -11.48
N LEU A 129 -13.68 6.26 -11.44
CA LEU A 129 -14.93 6.98 -11.42
C LEU A 129 -15.05 7.81 -12.70
N TYR A 130 -16.25 7.86 -13.27
CA TYR A 130 -16.55 8.64 -14.47
C TYR A 130 -17.71 9.58 -14.25
N LEU A 131 -17.65 10.75 -14.88
CA LEU A 131 -18.73 11.70 -15.01
C LEU A 131 -19.40 11.52 -16.37
N PHE A 132 -20.68 11.24 -16.36
CA PHE A 132 -21.52 11.08 -17.54
C PHE A 132 -22.66 12.12 -17.55
N GLY A 133 -23.38 12.14 -18.64
CA GLY A 133 -24.63 12.87 -18.76
C GLY A 133 -24.62 13.95 -19.83
N THR A 134 -25.80 14.38 -20.23
CA THR A 134 -25.97 15.33 -21.33
C THR A 134 -25.42 16.74 -21.01
N ALA A 135 -25.27 17.05 -19.73
CA ALA A 135 -24.65 18.29 -19.28
C ALA A 135 -23.11 18.22 -19.21
N SER A 136 -22.49 17.03 -19.26
CA SER A 136 -21.03 16.91 -19.25
C SER A 136 -20.42 17.14 -20.62
N GLU A 137 -19.14 17.50 -20.66
CA GLU A 137 -18.40 17.71 -21.92
C GLU A 137 -18.39 16.48 -22.82
N ASN A 138 -18.20 15.31 -22.24
CA ASN A 138 -18.07 14.05 -22.96
C ASN A 138 -19.37 13.26 -23.09
N GLY A 139 -20.47 13.74 -22.52
CA GLY A 139 -21.78 13.12 -22.64
C GLY A 139 -21.82 11.64 -22.26
N ALA A 140 -22.21 10.81 -23.18
CA ALA A 140 -22.31 9.36 -23.00
C ALA A 140 -20.96 8.63 -23.00
N ALA A 141 -19.91 9.23 -23.52
CA ALA A 141 -18.57 8.66 -23.52
C ALA A 141 -17.91 8.65 -22.13
N GLY A 142 -18.41 9.50 -21.23
CA GLY A 142 -17.88 9.65 -19.89
C GLY A 142 -16.56 10.42 -19.84
N GLN A 143 -16.34 11.11 -18.74
CA GLN A 143 -15.10 11.80 -18.43
C GLN A 143 -14.50 11.19 -17.17
N PRO A 144 -13.29 10.63 -17.23
CA PRO A 144 -12.68 9.96 -16.08
C PRO A 144 -12.31 10.99 -15.00
N PHE A 145 -12.55 10.64 -13.75
CA PHE A 145 -11.98 11.34 -12.62
C PHE A 145 -10.51 10.96 -12.44
N ARG A 146 -9.74 11.91 -11.99
CA ARG A 146 -8.37 11.69 -11.53
C ARG A 146 -8.41 11.42 -10.03
N ILE A 147 -7.71 10.39 -9.59
CA ILE A 147 -7.52 10.12 -8.17
C ILE A 147 -6.47 11.11 -7.64
N ALA A 148 -6.88 12.00 -6.75
CA ALA A 148 -6.00 12.97 -6.11
C ALA A 148 -5.36 12.41 -4.84
N SER A 149 -6.13 11.63 -4.07
CA SER A 149 -5.68 10.86 -2.91
C SER A 149 -6.67 9.74 -2.64
N ASP A 150 -6.39 8.88 -1.66
CA ASP A 150 -7.29 7.78 -1.33
C ASP A 150 -8.69 8.29 -0.95
N GLY A 151 -9.71 7.87 -1.70
CA GLY A 151 -11.09 8.32 -1.54
C GLY A 151 -11.42 9.69 -2.12
N ILE A 152 -10.46 10.39 -2.74
CA ILE A 152 -10.70 11.71 -3.35
C ILE A 152 -10.53 11.64 -4.87
N TYR A 153 -11.64 11.82 -5.56
CA TYR A 153 -11.71 11.84 -7.01
C TYR A 153 -11.97 13.27 -7.48
N VAL A 154 -11.20 13.74 -8.45
CA VAL A 154 -11.29 15.11 -8.99
C VAL A 154 -11.47 15.06 -10.49
N VAL A 155 -12.41 15.83 -10.99
CA VAL A 155 -12.59 16.09 -12.42
C VAL A 155 -12.79 17.59 -12.65
N TYR A 156 -12.15 18.10 -13.66
CA TYR A 156 -12.39 19.46 -14.14
C TYR A 156 -13.18 19.37 -15.44
N THR A 157 -14.33 19.98 -15.47
CA THR A 157 -15.25 19.92 -16.63
C THR A 157 -16.05 21.19 -16.76
N THR A 158 -16.48 21.48 -17.98
CA THR A 158 -17.48 22.51 -18.25
C THR A 158 -18.84 21.87 -18.30
N LEU A 159 -19.78 22.37 -17.50
CA LEU A 159 -21.13 21.89 -17.50
C LEU A 159 -22.02 22.80 -18.41
N LYS A 160 -22.85 22.15 -19.19
CA LYS A 160 -23.90 22.85 -19.99
C LYS A 160 -25.10 23.20 -19.10
N ALA A 161 -25.77 24.31 -19.41
CA ALA A 161 -26.87 24.82 -18.60
C ALA A 161 -28.05 23.85 -18.45
N ASP A 162 -28.33 23.09 -19.51
CA ASP A 162 -29.48 22.17 -19.56
C ASP A 162 -28.99 20.74 -19.72
N GLY A 163 -29.35 19.87 -18.78
CA GLY A 163 -29.00 18.44 -18.84
C GLY A 163 -28.80 17.82 -17.48
N ASN A 164 -28.46 16.54 -17.49
CA ASN A 164 -28.21 15.74 -16.31
C ASN A 164 -26.74 15.31 -16.25
N ILE A 165 -26.23 15.16 -15.03
CA ILE A 165 -24.96 14.50 -14.75
C ILE A 165 -25.20 13.34 -13.80
N TYR A 166 -24.38 12.30 -13.93
CA TYR A 166 -24.34 11.19 -12.99
C TYR A 166 -22.93 10.61 -12.93
N PHE A 167 -22.67 9.85 -11.87
CA PHE A 167 -21.39 9.24 -11.62
C PHE A 167 -21.53 7.73 -11.70
N ALA A 168 -20.52 7.06 -12.28
CA ALA A 168 -20.46 5.61 -12.30
C ALA A 168 -19.03 5.13 -12.09
N GLY A 169 -18.87 4.02 -11.39
CA GLY A 169 -17.60 3.31 -11.23
C GLY A 169 -17.44 2.26 -12.31
N GLY A 170 -16.40 2.42 -13.12
CA GLY A 170 -16.12 1.53 -14.23
C GLY A 170 -16.97 1.75 -15.48
N VAL A 171 -16.52 1.28 -16.61
CA VAL A 171 -17.23 1.18 -17.90
C VAL A 171 -17.25 -0.28 -18.30
#